data_39994073b1f910a25ce4fa8ff54e2bbb
#
_entry.id   39994073b1f910a25ce4fa8ff54e2bbb
#
_cell.length_a   1.000
_cell.length_b   1.000
_cell.length_c   1.000
_cell.angle_alpha   90.00
_cell.angle_beta   90.00
_cell.angle_gamma   90.00
#
_symmetry.space_group_name_H-M   'P 1'
#
loop_
_entity.id
_entity.type
_entity.pdbx_description
1 polymer ?
#
loop_
_entity_poly.entity_id
_entity_poly.type
_entity_poly.pdbx_seq_one_letter_code
_entity_poly.pdbx_strand_id
1 'polypeptide(L)'
;FIVPAMNKQMWKNPANKKNIKEIKKRGVKIIGPASGKLACGEIGMGRMEDIKIIKTEIENYLNSKNKLSGKKILITAGPTIEEIDPIRYISNFSSGKQGFAIAEKAHDYGAETILITGPTNIEPPEVNKVIKIESAEQMYNESIRICYEHKTLDIAFLTAAVSDWKINKFKKKYKKNENIFKKIKFI
;
A
#
# COMPACT_ATOMS: atom_id res chain seq x y z
N PHE A 1 -9.36 20.00 0.18
CA PHE A 1 -8.88 21.05 -0.72
C PHE A 1 -9.01 22.43 -0.07
N ILE A 2 -8.06 23.33 -0.35
CA ILE A 2 -8.14 24.73 -0.01
C ILE A 2 -7.91 25.55 -1.30
N VAL A 3 -8.78 26.53 -1.54
CA VAL A 3 -8.66 27.46 -2.65
C VAL A 3 -8.39 28.85 -2.07
N PRO A 4 -7.13 29.29 -1.98
CA PRO A 4 -6.82 30.55 -1.33
C PRO A 4 -7.21 31.75 -2.17
N ALA A 5 -7.78 32.77 -1.51
CA ALA A 5 -8.03 34.09 -2.09
C ALA A 5 -7.67 35.14 -1.03
N MET A 6 -6.72 36.03 -1.36
CA MET A 6 -6.26 37.07 -0.43
C MET A 6 -5.48 38.16 -1.14
N ASN A 7 -5.20 39.24 -0.42
CA ASN A 7 -4.34 40.32 -0.90
C ASN A 7 -2.91 39.78 -1.22
N LYS A 8 -2.26 40.41 -2.21
CA LYS A 8 -0.90 40.04 -2.65
C LYS A 8 0.13 40.06 -1.53
N GLN A 9 0.06 41.04 -0.61
CA GLN A 9 0.98 41.13 0.51
C GLN A 9 0.74 40.01 1.54
N MET A 10 -0.52 39.69 1.79
CA MET A 10 -0.87 38.53 2.64
C MET A 10 -0.36 37.21 2.04
N TRP A 11 -0.51 37.01 0.73
CA TRP A 11 0.01 35.82 0.06
C TRP A 11 1.53 35.70 0.14
N LYS A 12 2.25 36.84 0.06
CA LYS A 12 3.71 36.89 0.16
C LYS A 12 4.24 36.77 1.59
N ASN A 13 3.40 36.97 2.60
CA ASN A 13 3.79 36.98 4.00
C ASN A 13 4.48 35.65 4.41
N PRO A 14 5.66 35.70 5.07
CA PRO A 14 6.38 34.50 5.47
C PRO A 14 5.56 33.57 6.38
N ALA A 15 4.75 34.09 7.28
CA ALA A 15 3.90 33.29 8.17
C ALA A 15 2.86 32.49 7.34
N ASN A 16 2.21 33.14 6.35
CA ASN A 16 1.27 32.46 5.47
C ASN A 16 1.94 31.36 4.64
N LYS A 17 3.14 31.64 4.07
CA LYS A 17 3.93 30.62 3.37
C LYS A 17 4.27 29.41 4.25
N LYS A 18 4.62 29.67 5.52
CA LYS A 18 4.87 28.61 6.52
C LYS A 18 3.61 27.77 6.75
N ASN A 19 2.47 28.42 6.95
CA ASN A 19 1.18 27.75 7.16
C ASN A 19 0.78 26.89 5.94
N ILE A 20 0.90 27.43 4.73
CA ILE A 20 0.64 26.70 3.46
C ILE A 20 1.55 25.45 3.37
N LYS A 21 2.83 25.57 3.71
CA LYS A 21 3.76 24.44 3.72
C LYS A 21 3.33 23.36 4.73
N GLU A 22 2.87 23.79 5.91
CA GLU A 22 2.43 22.89 6.97
C GLU A 22 1.16 22.11 6.58
N ILE A 23 0.14 22.80 6.07
CA ILE A 23 -1.11 22.14 5.66
C ILE A 23 -0.91 21.20 4.46
N LYS A 24 0.02 21.54 3.53
CA LYS A 24 0.42 20.62 2.45
C LYS A 24 1.05 19.33 2.97
N LYS A 25 1.89 19.41 4.02
CA LYS A 25 2.48 18.21 4.67
C LYS A 25 1.42 17.30 5.29
N ARG A 26 0.30 17.87 5.74
CA ARG A 26 -0.86 17.13 6.27
C ARG A 26 -1.78 16.58 5.17
N GLY A 27 -1.34 16.58 3.91
CA GLY A 27 -2.09 16.03 2.78
C GLY A 27 -3.16 16.95 2.19
N VAL A 28 -3.27 18.20 2.65
CA VAL A 28 -4.24 19.16 2.10
C VAL A 28 -3.76 19.66 0.74
N LYS A 29 -4.61 19.53 -0.28
CA LYS A 29 -4.34 20.06 -1.63
C LYS A 29 -4.73 21.53 -1.74
N ILE A 30 -3.82 22.34 -2.28
CA ILE A 30 -4.00 23.77 -2.51
C ILE A 30 -4.17 24.00 -4.00
N ILE A 31 -5.27 24.60 -4.41
CA ILE A 31 -5.56 24.98 -5.79
C ILE A 31 -5.46 26.52 -5.92
N GLY A 32 -4.54 27.01 -6.72
CA GLY A 32 -4.25 28.43 -6.83
C GLY A 32 -3.31 28.95 -5.73
N PRO A 33 -3.35 30.26 -5.41
CA PRO A 33 -4.15 31.29 -6.05
C PRO A 33 -3.63 31.66 -7.45
N ALA A 34 -4.51 32.20 -8.28
CA ALA A 34 -4.17 32.76 -9.59
C ALA A 34 -3.57 34.16 -9.47
N SER A 35 -2.95 34.62 -10.56
CA SER A 35 -2.55 36.02 -10.74
C SER A 35 -3.65 36.78 -11.48
N GLY A 36 -3.88 38.03 -11.11
CA GLY A 36 -4.86 38.86 -11.76
C GLY A 36 -5.25 40.09 -10.95
N LYS A 37 -6.33 40.78 -11.37
CA LYS A 37 -6.89 41.91 -10.62
C LYS A 37 -7.54 41.43 -9.34
N LEU A 38 -7.10 41.96 -8.22
CA LEU A 38 -7.60 41.68 -6.89
C LEU A 38 -8.75 42.64 -6.51
N ALA A 39 -9.53 42.25 -5.49
CA ALA A 39 -10.65 43.08 -5.03
C ALA A 39 -10.21 44.48 -4.52
N CYS A 40 -8.96 44.62 -4.08
CA CYS A 40 -8.36 45.91 -3.68
C CYS A 40 -7.87 46.75 -4.87
N GLY A 41 -8.09 46.31 -6.13
CA GLY A 41 -7.67 47.02 -7.32
C GLY A 41 -6.25 46.76 -7.80
N GLU A 42 -5.40 46.13 -6.98
CA GLU A 42 -4.04 45.75 -7.35
C GLU A 42 -4.01 44.56 -8.31
N ILE A 43 -2.92 44.42 -9.07
CA ILE A 43 -2.66 43.28 -9.93
C ILE A 43 -1.55 42.42 -9.26
N GLY A 44 -1.80 41.12 -9.13
CA GLY A 44 -0.80 40.21 -8.58
C GLY A 44 -1.36 38.84 -8.19
N MET A 45 -0.51 38.03 -7.54
CA MET A 45 -0.89 36.75 -6.97
C MET A 45 -1.80 36.93 -5.75
N GLY A 46 -2.88 36.18 -5.68
CA GLY A 46 -3.82 36.20 -4.56
C GLY A 46 -5.28 36.12 -4.99
N ARG A 47 -5.56 36.19 -6.30
CA ARG A 47 -6.90 35.97 -6.84
C ARG A 47 -7.31 34.49 -6.69
N MET A 48 -8.58 34.25 -6.34
CA MET A 48 -9.11 32.88 -6.38
C MET A 48 -8.93 32.27 -7.76
N GLU A 49 -8.58 31.02 -7.84
CA GLU A 49 -8.44 30.30 -9.09
C GLU A 49 -9.77 30.22 -9.86
N ASP A 50 -9.72 30.05 -11.18
CA ASP A 50 -10.91 29.91 -12.01
C ASP A 50 -11.74 28.68 -11.57
N ILE A 51 -13.07 28.89 -11.52
CA ILE A 51 -14.00 27.84 -11.07
C ILE A 51 -13.90 26.58 -11.93
N LYS A 52 -13.64 26.73 -13.26
CA LYS A 52 -13.45 25.57 -14.14
C LYS A 52 -12.21 24.79 -13.79
N ILE A 53 -11.11 25.48 -13.48
CA ILE A 53 -9.85 24.83 -13.05
C ILE A 53 -10.06 24.13 -11.72
N ILE A 54 -10.70 24.80 -10.74
CA ILE A 54 -11.01 24.21 -9.44
C ILE A 54 -11.83 22.92 -9.60
N LYS A 55 -12.89 22.98 -10.43
CA LYS A 55 -13.74 21.82 -10.73
C LYS A 55 -12.93 20.68 -11.34
N THR A 56 -12.14 20.96 -12.37
CA THR A 56 -11.32 19.98 -13.07
C THR A 56 -10.31 19.30 -12.12
N GLU A 57 -9.64 20.09 -11.26
CA GLU A 57 -8.68 19.55 -10.28
C GLU A 57 -9.34 18.63 -9.26
N ILE A 58 -10.55 18.99 -8.78
CA ILE A 58 -11.33 18.16 -7.86
C ILE A 58 -11.80 16.87 -8.55
N GLU A 59 -12.36 16.98 -9.77
CA GLU A 59 -12.81 15.82 -10.55
C GLU A 59 -11.66 14.86 -10.85
N ASN A 60 -10.51 15.39 -11.28
CA ASN A 60 -9.32 14.58 -11.53
C ASN A 60 -8.85 13.83 -10.26
N TYR A 61 -8.90 14.48 -9.12
CA TYR A 61 -8.55 13.86 -7.85
C TYR A 61 -9.53 12.76 -7.46
N LEU A 62 -10.83 13.02 -7.56
CA LEU A 62 -11.87 12.03 -7.25
C LEU A 62 -11.80 10.83 -8.21
N ASN A 63 -11.63 11.09 -9.50
CA ASN A 63 -11.48 10.05 -10.51
C ASN A 63 -10.19 9.24 -10.33
N SER A 64 -9.11 9.87 -9.86
CA SER A 64 -7.86 9.15 -9.58
C SER A 64 -8.00 8.15 -8.43
N LYS A 65 -8.83 8.44 -7.45
CA LYS A 65 -9.12 7.54 -6.32
C LYS A 65 -10.00 6.35 -6.69
N ASN A 66 -10.71 6.40 -7.81
CA ASN A 66 -11.66 5.37 -8.21
C ASN A 66 -11.24 4.60 -9.48
N LYS A 67 -9.97 4.71 -9.88
CA LYS A 67 -9.47 4.06 -11.11
C LYS A 67 -9.64 2.54 -11.12
N LEU A 68 -9.65 1.92 -9.95
CA LEU A 68 -9.79 0.48 -9.77
C LEU A 68 -11.12 0.11 -9.09
N SER A 69 -12.09 1.04 -9.07
CA SER A 69 -13.42 0.76 -8.52
C SER A 69 -14.07 -0.44 -9.22
N GLY A 70 -14.63 -1.35 -8.45
CA GLY A 70 -15.23 -2.60 -8.94
C GLY A 70 -14.21 -3.67 -9.34
N LYS A 71 -12.89 -3.41 -9.22
CA LYS A 71 -11.85 -4.40 -9.43
C LYS A 71 -11.52 -5.14 -8.15
N LYS A 72 -11.33 -6.44 -8.24
CA LYS A 72 -10.92 -7.32 -7.15
C LYS A 72 -9.49 -7.77 -7.35
N ILE A 73 -8.62 -7.47 -6.38
CA ILE A 73 -7.17 -7.64 -6.50
C ILE A 73 -6.65 -8.49 -5.34
N LEU A 74 -5.93 -9.55 -5.67
CA LEU A 74 -5.19 -10.38 -4.74
C LEU A 74 -3.72 -9.97 -4.74
N ILE A 75 -3.14 -9.80 -3.55
CA ILE A 75 -1.71 -9.54 -3.40
C ILE A 75 -1.12 -10.54 -2.40
N THR A 76 0.02 -11.15 -2.75
CA THR A 76 0.82 -11.90 -1.78
C THR A 76 2.07 -11.11 -1.41
N ALA A 77 2.45 -11.11 -0.12
CA ALA A 77 3.57 -10.31 0.39
C ALA A 77 4.32 -11.03 1.53
N GLY A 78 5.50 -10.54 1.85
CA GLY A 78 6.32 -11.06 2.93
C GLY A 78 6.97 -12.40 2.60
N PRO A 79 7.76 -12.97 3.53
CA PRO A 79 8.36 -14.29 3.39
C PRO A 79 7.40 -15.39 3.82
N THR A 80 7.71 -16.64 3.44
CA THR A 80 7.14 -17.83 4.11
C THR A 80 8.17 -18.46 5.05
N ILE A 81 7.70 -19.18 6.03
CA ILE A 81 8.49 -19.91 7.03
C ILE A 81 8.23 -21.40 6.89
N GLU A 82 9.29 -22.16 6.69
CA GLU A 82 9.24 -23.63 6.69
C GLU A 82 9.91 -24.15 7.95
N GLU A 83 9.10 -24.58 8.90
CA GLU A 83 9.58 -25.06 10.20
C GLU A 83 10.36 -26.37 10.07
N ILE A 84 11.57 -26.40 10.61
CA ILE A 84 12.39 -27.60 10.77
C ILE A 84 11.98 -28.35 12.04
N ASP A 85 11.95 -27.64 13.15
CA ASP A 85 11.56 -28.10 14.47
C ASP A 85 10.96 -26.92 15.28
N PRO A 86 10.52 -27.08 16.51
CA PRO A 86 9.91 -26.00 17.30
C PRO A 86 10.76 -24.74 17.50
N ILE A 87 12.04 -24.76 17.09
CA ILE A 87 12.98 -23.65 17.34
C ILE A 87 13.58 -23.11 16.04
N ARG A 88 13.71 -23.94 15.01
CA ARG A 88 14.42 -23.60 13.76
C ARG A 88 13.50 -23.67 12.57
N TYR A 89 13.71 -22.74 11.66
CA TYR A 89 12.99 -22.67 10.39
C TYR A 89 13.89 -22.20 9.26
N ILE A 90 13.46 -22.39 8.04
CA ILE A 90 14.00 -21.78 6.82
C ILE A 90 13.05 -20.69 6.38
N SER A 91 13.59 -19.57 5.94
CA SER A 91 12.82 -18.46 5.41
C SER A 91 13.68 -17.61 4.50
N ASN A 92 13.07 -16.80 3.66
CA ASN A 92 13.72 -15.82 2.82
C ASN A 92 13.77 -14.45 3.50
N PHE A 93 14.81 -13.65 3.23
CA PHE A 93 14.82 -12.26 3.65
C PHE A 93 13.80 -11.47 2.83
N SER A 94 12.72 -11.05 3.47
CA SER A 94 11.71 -10.18 2.85
C SER A 94 11.04 -9.31 3.91
N SER A 95 10.91 -8.03 3.62
CA SER A 95 10.20 -7.09 4.50
C SER A 95 8.70 -6.95 4.17
N GLY A 96 8.24 -7.49 3.05
CA GLY A 96 6.87 -7.32 2.57
C GLY A 96 6.54 -5.92 2.00
N LYS A 97 7.46 -4.94 2.09
CA LYS A 97 7.21 -3.53 1.73
C LYS A 97 6.63 -3.34 0.33
N GLN A 98 7.12 -4.07 -0.66
CA GLN A 98 6.65 -3.94 -2.03
C GLN A 98 5.18 -4.36 -2.16
N GLY A 99 4.82 -5.55 -1.67
CA GLY A 99 3.45 -6.03 -1.70
C GLY A 99 2.50 -5.15 -0.89
N PHE A 100 2.95 -4.66 0.27
CA PHE A 100 2.17 -3.73 1.09
C PHE A 100 1.91 -2.40 0.39
N ALA A 101 2.92 -1.83 -0.28
CA ALA A 101 2.75 -0.60 -1.05
C ALA A 101 1.79 -0.79 -2.25
N ILE A 102 1.83 -1.96 -2.92
CA ILE A 102 0.88 -2.30 -3.98
C ILE A 102 -0.53 -2.43 -3.41
N ALA A 103 -0.69 -3.14 -2.28
CA ALA A 103 -1.99 -3.34 -1.63
C ALA A 103 -2.63 -2.02 -1.19
N GLU A 104 -1.85 -1.14 -0.54
CA GLU A 104 -2.28 0.19 -0.14
C GLU A 104 -2.74 1.01 -1.35
N LYS A 105 -1.96 1.04 -2.44
CA LYS A 105 -2.31 1.80 -3.63
C LYS A 105 -3.50 1.23 -4.40
N ALA A 106 -3.62 -0.09 -4.47
CA ALA A 106 -4.81 -0.72 -5.05
C ALA A 106 -6.08 -0.33 -4.28
N HIS A 107 -6.01 -0.37 -2.95
CA HIS A 107 -7.09 0.05 -2.06
C HIS A 107 -7.41 1.54 -2.20
N ASP A 108 -6.39 2.42 -2.20
CA ASP A 108 -6.52 3.87 -2.41
C ASP A 108 -7.23 4.20 -3.74
N TYR A 109 -7.05 3.35 -4.76
CA TYR A 109 -7.69 3.51 -6.07
C TYR A 109 -9.07 2.84 -6.16
N GLY A 110 -9.61 2.38 -5.03
CA GLY A 110 -10.98 1.89 -4.91
C GLY A 110 -11.15 0.42 -5.27
N ALA A 111 -10.07 -0.36 -5.38
CA ALA A 111 -10.17 -1.81 -5.56
C ALA A 111 -10.62 -2.52 -4.29
N GLU A 112 -11.37 -3.60 -4.43
CA GLU A 112 -11.54 -4.61 -3.38
C GLU A 112 -10.22 -5.39 -3.27
N THR A 113 -9.43 -5.07 -2.24
CA THR A 113 -8.05 -5.55 -2.09
C THR A 113 -7.96 -6.63 -1.03
N ILE A 114 -7.43 -7.80 -1.41
CA ILE A 114 -7.16 -8.93 -0.53
C ILE A 114 -5.65 -9.13 -0.45
N LEU A 115 -5.09 -9.03 0.74
CA LEU A 115 -3.66 -9.21 1.02
C LEU A 115 -3.43 -10.50 1.78
N ILE A 116 -2.65 -11.43 1.22
CA ILE A 116 -2.11 -12.59 1.93
C ILE A 116 -0.67 -12.27 2.29
N THR A 117 -0.31 -12.34 3.57
CA THR A 117 1.04 -12.00 4.00
C THR A 117 1.63 -13.04 4.94
N GLY A 118 2.87 -13.40 4.68
CA GLY A 118 3.73 -14.09 5.63
C GLY A 118 4.16 -13.15 6.77
N PRO A 119 4.96 -13.64 7.73
CA PRO A 119 5.40 -12.84 8.87
C PRO A 119 6.38 -11.74 8.44
N THR A 120 6.08 -10.51 8.86
CA THR A 120 6.90 -9.32 8.60
C THR A 120 7.08 -8.49 9.86
N ASN A 121 8.15 -7.69 9.90
CA ASN A 121 8.43 -6.76 11.02
C ASN A 121 7.69 -5.43 10.90
N ILE A 122 6.89 -5.25 9.85
CA ILE A 122 6.07 -4.07 9.63
C ILE A 122 4.59 -4.48 9.59
N GLU A 123 3.72 -3.61 10.06
CA GLU A 123 2.28 -3.86 10.04
C GLU A 123 1.74 -3.80 8.61
N PRO A 124 0.84 -4.72 8.23
CA PRO A 124 0.13 -4.65 6.97
C PRO A 124 -0.71 -3.37 6.87
N PRO A 125 -0.87 -2.80 5.66
CA PRO A 125 -1.74 -1.66 5.44
C PRO A 125 -3.22 -2.01 5.69
N GLU A 126 -4.03 -1.00 6.00
CA GLU A 126 -5.49 -1.14 6.06
C GLU A 126 -6.04 -1.34 4.64
N VAL A 127 -6.56 -2.54 4.38
CA VAL A 127 -7.20 -2.94 3.14
C VAL A 127 -8.46 -3.77 3.43
N ASN A 128 -9.25 -4.12 2.42
CA ASN A 128 -10.52 -4.81 2.63
C ASN A 128 -10.37 -6.14 3.38
N LYS A 129 -9.31 -6.91 3.10
CA LYS A 129 -9.04 -8.17 3.79
C LYS A 129 -7.54 -8.43 3.90
N VAL A 130 -7.07 -8.78 5.10
CA VAL A 130 -5.70 -9.23 5.35
C VAL A 130 -5.77 -10.67 5.89
N ILE A 131 -5.01 -11.57 5.28
CA ILE A 131 -4.88 -12.97 5.68
C ILE A 131 -3.43 -13.20 6.04
N LYS A 132 -3.17 -13.46 7.33
CA LYS A 132 -1.84 -13.79 7.82
C LYS A 132 -1.63 -15.30 7.70
N ILE A 133 -0.51 -15.70 7.14
CA ILE A 133 -0.08 -17.09 6.96
C ILE A 133 1.36 -17.24 7.44
N GLU A 134 1.84 -18.46 7.55
CA GLU A 134 3.23 -18.76 7.90
C GLU A 134 3.95 -19.49 6.77
N SER A 135 3.39 -20.62 6.26
CA SER A 135 4.08 -21.47 5.30
C SER A 135 3.68 -21.22 3.85
N ALA A 136 4.53 -21.69 2.92
CA ALA A 136 4.22 -21.67 1.47
C ALA A 136 2.94 -22.45 1.16
N GLU A 137 2.70 -23.56 1.84
CA GLU A 137 1.48 -24.37 1.67
C GLU A 137 0.22 -23.58 2.08
N GLN A 138 0.28 -22.86 3.20
CA GLN A 138 -0.84 -22.01 3.63
C GLN A 138 -1.06 -20.88 2.63
N MET A 139 -0.01 -20.22 2.14
CA MET A 139 -0.11 -19.17 1.13
C MET A 139 -0.75 -19.70 -0.16
N TYR A 140 -0.33 -20.88 -0.62
CA TYR A 140 -0.90 -21.52 -1.79
C TYR A 140 -2.39 -21.82 -1.59
N ASN A 141 -2.75 -22.50 -0.49
CA ASN A 141 -4.12 -22.89 -0.20
C ASN A 141 -5.06 -21.67 -0.12
N GLU A 142 -4.63 -20.60 0.59
CA GLU A 142 -5.42 -19.36 0.68
C GLU A 142 -5.53 -18.65 -0.67
N SER A 143 -4.47 -18.62 -1.47
CA SER A 143 -4.51 -18.03 -2.81
C SER A 143 -5.48 -18.78 -3.72
N ILE A 144 -5.42 -20.10 -3.75
CA ILE A 144 -6.32 -20.95 -4.53
C ILE A 144 -7.76 -20.82 -4.03
N ARG A 145 -7.99 -20.82 -2.72
CA ARG A 145 -9.32 -20.63 -2.15
C ARG A 145 -9.94 -19.32 -2.63
N ILE A 146 -9.18 -18.22 -2.58
CA ILE A 146 -9.65 -16.90 -3.03
C ILE A 146 -9.96 -16.92 -4.53
N CYS A 147 -9.11 -17.53 -5.35
CA CYS A 147 -9.35 -17.64 -6.79
C CYS A 147 -10.64 -18.41 -7.11
N TYR A 148 -10.96 -19.46 -6.35
CA TYR A 148 -12.19 -20.24 -6.55
C TYR A 148 -13.44 -19.58 -5.95
N GLU A 149 -13.35 -18.99 -4.75
CA GLU A 149 -14.45 -18.29 -4.11
C GLU A 149 -14.86 -17.03 -4.89
N HIS A 150 -13.86 -16.35 -5.45
CA HIS A 150 -14.06 -15.15 -6.23
C HIS A 150 -13.88 -15.43 -7.73
N LYS A 151 -14.92 -15.98 -8.38
CA LYS A 151 -14.94 -16.19 -9.84
C LYS A 151 -14.63 -14.93 -10.66
N THR A 152 -14.52 -13.77 -10.03
CA THR A 152 -14.30 -12.45 -10.61
C THR A 152 -13.02 -11.78 -10.10
N LEU A 153 -11.98 -12.55 -9.76
CA LEU A 153 -10.68 -11.96 -9.47
C LEU A 153 -10.11 -11.35 -10.75
N ASP A 154 -9.87 -10.03 -10.75
CA ASP A 154 -9.38 -9.32 -11.93
C ASP A 154 -7.86 -9.39 -12.07
N ILE A 155 -7.12 -9.25 -10.95
CA ILE A 155 -5.65 -9.17 -10.96
C ILE A 155 -5.09 -9.89 -9.73
N ALA A 156 -3.96 -10.58 -9.92
CA ALA A 156 -3.13 -11.10 -8.84
C ALA A 156 -1.70 -10.57 -8.94
N PHE A 157 -1.19 -9.99 -7.84
CA PHE A 157 0.22 -9.61 -7.69
C PHE A 157 0.90 -10.58 -6.72
N LEU A 158 1.74 -11.44 -7.27
CA LEU A 158 2.47 -12.47 -6.51
C LEU A 158 3.86 -11.95 -6.17
N THR A 159 3.98 -11.20 -5.06
CA THR A 159 5.21 -10.52 -4.65
C THR A 159 5.84 -11.10 -3.39
N ALA A 160 5.27 -12.17 -2.85
CA ALA A 160 5.82 -12.85 -1.68
C ALA A 160 7.15 -13.53 -2.00
N ALA A 161 8.05 -13.56 -1.03
CA ALA A 161 9.28 -14.34 -1.09
C ALA A 161 9.02 -15.75 -0.54
N VAL A 162 8.41 -16.58 -1.37
CA VAL A 162 8.04 -17.96 -1.02
C VAL A 162 9.30 -18.82 -0.93
N SER A 163 9.38 -19.70 0.08
CA SER A 163 10.49 -20.64 0.21
C SER A 163 10.41 -21.75 -0.84
N ASP A 164 11.54 -22.05 -1.49
CA ASP A 164 11.70 -23.15 -2.43
C ASP A 164 11.94 -24.50 -1.72
N TRP A 165 12.02 -24.48 -0.39
CA TRP A 165 12.37 -25.62 0.41
C TRP A 165 11.20 -26.04 1.30
N LYS A 166 10.88 -27.34 1.33
CA LYS A 166 9.95 -27.94 2.29
C LYS A 166 10.65 -29.00 3.12
N ILE A 167 10.32 -29.00 4.40
CA ILE A 167 10.89 -29.97 5.36
C ILE A 167 9.74 -30.64 6.09
N ASN A 168 9.85 -31.95 6.29
CA ASN A 168 8.97 -32.64 7.22
C ASN A 168 9.29 -32.20 8.65
N LYS A 169 8.41 -31.37 9.24
CA LYS A 169 8.56 -30.82 10.59
C LYS A 169 8.81 -31.90 11.63
N PHE A 170 9.84 -31.73 12.43
CA PHE A 170 10.13 -32.60 13.60
C PHE A 170 9.32 -32.14 14.80
N LYS A 171 8.66 -33.08 15.49
CA LYS A 171 7.87 -32.78 16.70
C LYS A 171 8.72 -32.33 17.91
N LYS A 172 10.01 -32.68 17.93
CA LYS A 172 10.96 -32.34 19.00
C LYS A 172 12.19 -31.64 18.39
N LYS A 173 12.87 -30.83 19.25
CA LYS A 173 14.15 -30.21 18.88
C LYS A 173 15.12 -31.24 18.35
N TYR A 174 15.63 -31.02 17.14
CA TYR A 174 16.57 -31.93 16.51
C TYR A 174 17.95 -31.85 17.17
N LYS A 175 18.57 -33.01 17.47
CA LYS A 175 19.88 -33.07 18.18
C LYS A 175 21.02 -32.86 17.17
N LYS A 176 22.12 -32.19 17.61
CA LYS A 176 23.30 -31.83 16.78
C LYS A 176 23.98 -33.05 16.07
N ASN A 177 23.84 -34.25 16.61
CA ASN A 177 24.55 -35.44 16.12
C ASN A 177 23.86 -36.14 14.94
N GLU A 178 22.72 -35.64 14.48
CA GLU A 178 22.02 -36.19 13.33
C GLU A 178 22.20 -35.26 12.10
N ASN A 179 22.45 -35.86 10.92
CA ASN A 179 22.68 -35.07 9.71
C ASN A 179 21.35 -34.59 9.11
N ILE A 180 20.98 -33.35 9.43
CA ILE A 180 19.73 -32.74 9.05
C ILE A 180 19.60 -32.59 7.53
N PHE A 181 20.71 -32.36 6.82
CA PHE A 181 20.74 -32.12 5.37
C PHE A 181 20.27 -33.32 4.54
N LYS A 182 20.33 -34.54 5.08
CA LYS A 182 19.80 -35.74 4.40
C LYS A 182 18.27 -35.80 4.38
N LYS A 183 17.58 -34.96 5.16
CA LYS A 183 16.12 -34.97 5.33
C LYS A 183 15.43 -33.72 4.76
N ILE A 184 16.20 -32.77 4.22
CA ILE A 184 15.69 -31.59 3.53
C ILE A 184 15.36 -32.01 2.09
N LYS A 185 14.13 -31.76 1.65
CA LYS A 185 13.70 -31.97 0.27
C LYS A 185 13.43 -30.62 -0.37
N PHE A 186 13.87 -30.46 -1.61
CA PHE A 186 13.40 -29.40 -2.48
C PHE A 186 11.95 -29.71 -2.90
N ILE A 187 11.17 -28.66 -3.09
CA ILE A 187 9.83 -28.75 -3.66
C ILE A 187 9.96 -28.54 -5.17
#